data_81acdf8832dc15a29e68a2713bc3a303
#
_entry.id   81acdf8832dc15a29e68a2713bc3a303
#
_cell.length_a   1.000
_cell.length_b   1.000
_cell.length_c   1.000
_cell.angle_alpha   90.00
_cell.angle_beta   90.00
_cell.angle_gamma   90.00
#
_symmetry.space_group_name_H-M   'P 1'
#
loop_
_entity.id
_entity.type
_entity.pdbx_description
1 polymer ?
#
loop_
_entity_poly.entity_id
_entity_poly.type
_entity_poly.pdbx_seq_one_letter_code
_entity_poly.pdbx_strand_id
1 'polypeptide(L)'
;MASIQKRGNYWRVQIRRKDYPPISSTFDTKAEATLWAAQQEKMLNEQTPERVVKRLRDQDYRLKDAFDRYIVEILPGKKPTTQERDKGSIRRLCRDYGDVALTKIDGQTLSAMIRQWQTTLSANSIRLYLAHLSHLYNIARKEWGMVDLINPVELVRKPKLPQGRDRRLIGDEEERLLSACAAMNPELADIVIIAIETAMRQGEILGLEWRHVHWLDHTVYLPDTKNGTARLAPLSERAEAALQRQQQRATGKDGKGLHPARVWRYTSDGMRASYAKAMKKAGIAGLTFHDLRHEATSRFCEKGIPVMTVQAITGHKSTQMMKRYTHISGKVLVDAVRG
;
A
#
# COMPACT_ATOMS: atom_id res chain seq x y z
N MET A 1 -14.99 22.62 -44.49
CA MET A 1 -16.37 22.53 -45.04
C MET A 1 -16.52 21.20 -45.75
N ALA A 2 -17.65 20.55 -45.55
CA ALA A 2 -17.99 19.30 -46.21
C ALA A 2 -18.30 19.56 -47.70
N SER A 3 -17.76 18.74 -48.57
CA SER A 3 -18.13 18.71 -50.01
C SER A 3 -19.07 17.53 -50.21
N ILE A 4 -20.30 17.80 -50.71
CA ILE A 4 -21.33 16.80 -50.98
C ILE A 4 -21.53 16.75 -52.49
N GLN A 5 -21.22 15.62 -53.14
CA GLN A 5 -21.32 15.45 -54.59
C GLN A 5 -22.14 14.22 -54.96
N LYS A 6 -23.00 14.35 -55.97
CA LYS A 6 -23.73 13.23 -56.55
C LYS A 6 -22.82 12.44 -57.49
N ARG A 7 -22.69 11.12 -57.29
CA ARG A 7 -21.93 10.22 -58.15
C ARG A 7 -22.81 9.02 -58.52
N GLY A 8 -23.38 9.07 -59.75
CA GLY A 8 -24.33 8.06 -60.15
C GLY A 8 -25.57 8.06 -59.26
N ASN A 9 -25.90 6.91 -58.68
CA ASN A 9 -27.04 6.76 -57.77
C ASN A 9 -26.74 7.11 -56.31
N TYR A 10 -25.51 7.52 -55.98
CA TYR A 10 -25.07 7.76 -54.60
C TYR A 10 -24.61 9.19 -54.37
N TRP A 11 -24.70 9.63 -53.12
CA TRP A 11 -24.18 10.91 -52.64
C TRP A 11 -22.91 10.69 -51.86
N ARG A 12 -21.76 11.20 -52.36
CA ARG A 12 -20.48 11.14 -51.65
C ARG A 12 -20.25 12.42 -50.87
N VAL A 13 -19.96 12.26 -49.60
CA VAL A 13 -19.50 13.33 -48.69
C VAL A 13 -17.99 13.21 -48.50
N GLN A 14 -17.29 14.33 -48.57
CA GLN A 14 -15.88 14.41 -48.22
C GLN A 14 -15.65 15.66 -47.37
N ILE A 15 -15.04 15.45 -46.20
CA ILE A 15 -14.67 16.51 -45.27
C ILE A 15 -13.15 16.58 -45.24
N ARG A 16 -12.60 17.74 -45.61
CA ARG A 16 -11.17 18.02 -45.53
C ARG A 16 -10.96 19.19 -44.60
N ARG A 17 -10.07 19.00 -43.63
CA ARG A 17 -9.66 20.03 -42.69
C ARG A 17 -8.15 20.00 -42.53
N LYS A 18 -7.53 21.18 -42.41
CA LYS A 18 -6.11 21.31 -42.12
C LYS A 18 -5.81 20.56 -40.79
N ASP A 19 -4.77 19.77 -40.80
CA ASP A 19 -4.29 18.98 -39.64
C ASP A 19 -5.17 17.77 -39.21
N TYR A 20 -6.15 17.37 -40.07
CA TYR A 20 -6.97 16.17 -39.86
C TYR A 20 -6.94 15.25 -41.07
N PRO A 21 -6.95 13.92 -40.91
CA PRO A 21 -7.11 13.01 -42.05
C PRO A 21 -8.48 13.24 -42.73
N PRO A 22 -8.55 13.18 -44.07
CA PRO A 22 -9.80 13.38 -44.79
C PRO A 22 -10.80 12.27 -44.45
N ILE A 23 -12.03 12.67 -44.11
CA ILE A 23 -13.12 11.74 -43.82
C ILE A 23 -14.06 11.73 -45.05
N SER A 24 -14.43 10.54 -45.52
CA SER A 24 -15.42 10.41 -46.59
C SER A 24 -16.37 9.26 -46.36
N SER A 25 -17.64 9.46 -46.76
CA SER A 25 -18.68 8.42 -46.73
C SER A 25 -19.63 8.57 -47.93
N THR A 26 -20.42 7.53 -48.20
CA THR A 26 -21.34 7.48 -49.34
C THR A 26 -22.73 7.11 -48.84
N PHE A 27 -23.78 7.78 -49.35
CA PHE A 27 -25.18 7.65 -48.95
C PHE A 27 -26.11 7.55 -50.13
N ASP A 28 -27.26 6.92 -49.93
CA ASP A 28 -28.26 6.74 -50.97
C ASP A 28 -29.07 8.02 -51.21
N THR A 29 -29.23 8.84 -50.17
CA THR A 29 -29.98 10.10 -50.26
C THR A 29 -29.14 11.32 -49.91
N LYS A 30 -29.50 12.48 -50.54
CA LYS A 30 -28.87 13.76 -50.21
C LYS A 30 -29.11 14.19 -48.76
N ALA A 31 -30.28 13.83 -48.24
CA ALA A 31 -30.67 14.19 -46.87
C ALA A 31 -29.75 13.51 -45.85
N GLU A 32 -29.49 12.20 -45.96
CA GLU A 32 -28.57 11.45 -45.13
C GLU A 32 -27.14 11.97 -45.25
N ALA A 33 -26.70 12.24 -46.49
CA ALA A 33 -25.39 12.83 -46.73
C ALA A 33 -25.21 14.17 -45.98
N THR A 34 -26.23 15.02 -46.01
CA THR A 34 -26.20 16.33 -45.34
C THR A 34 -26.23 16.20 -43.85
N LEU A 35 -27.08 15.30 -43.31
CA LEU A 35 -27.18 15.05 -41.88
C LEU A 35 -25.84 14.53 -41.31
N TRP A 36 -25.26 13.54 -41.99
CA TRP A 36 -23.96 12.98 -41.60
C TRP A 36 -22.85 14.03 -41.68
N ALA A 37 -22.82 14.86 -42.77
CA ALA A 37 -21.84 15.93 -42.89
C ALA A 37 -21.92 16.91 -41.73
N ALA A 38 -23.14 17.32 -41.34
CA ALA A 38 -23.37 18.23 -40.23
C ALA A 38 -22.93 17.62 -38.88
N GLN A 39 -23.19 16.31 -38.67
CA GLN A 39 -22.74 15.60 -37.47
C GLN A 39 -21.23 15.52 -37.39
N GLN A 40 -20.55 15.15 -38.48
CA GLN A 40 -19.09 15.07 -38.52
C GLN A 40 -18.42 16.44 -38.38
N GLU A 41 -18.96 17.47 -39.02
CA GLU A 41 -18.47 18.84 -38.85
C GLU A 41 -18.65 19.35 -37.44
N LYS A 42 -19.77 19.01 -36.78
CA LYS A 42 -20.01 19.30 -35.35
C LYS A 42 -18.96 18.61 -34.49
N MET A 43 -18.71 17.31 -34.69
CA MET A 43 -17.67 16.55 -33.96
C MET A 43 -16.27 17.13 -34.19
N LEU A 44 -15.90 17.45 -35.41
CA LEU A 44 -14.62 18.08 -35.73
C LEU A 44 -14.48 19.50 -35.17
N ASN A 45 -15.58 20.25 -35.05
CA ASN A 45 -15.60 21.56 -34.41
C ASN A 45 -15.51 21.47 -32.90
N GLU A 46 -16.01 20.39 -32.33
CA GLU A 46 -15.86 20.11 -30.88
C GLU A 46 -14.44 19.66 -30.54
N GLN A 47 -13.68 19.16 -31.52
CA GLN A 47 -12.27 18.71 -31.36
C GLN A 47 -11.22 19.76 -31.75
N THR A 48 -11.58 21.03 -31.94
CA THR A 48 -10.56 22.08 -32.16
C THR A 48 -9.68 22.27 -30.93
N PRO A 49 -8.36 22.51 -31.09
CA PRO A 49 -7.44 22.75 -29.99
C PRO A 49 -7.95 23.79 -28.99
N GLU A 50 -8.62 24.84 -29.50
CA GLU A 50 -9.21 25.89 -28.66
C GLU A 50 -10.42 25.41 -27.84
N ARG A 51 -11.24 24.50 -28.40
CA ARG A 51 -12.35 23.87 -27.66
C ARG A 51 -11.91 22.73 -26.78
N VAL A 52 -10.88 21.99 -27.17
CA VAL A 52 -10.21 21.02 -26.29
C VAL A 52 -9.62 21.76 -25.08
N VAL A 53 -8.92 22.88 -25.31
CA VAL A 53 -8.41 23.75 -24.23
C VAL A 53 -9.56 24.36 -23.43
N LYS A 54 -10.66 24.79 -24.06
CA LYS A 54 -11.85 25.29 -23.37
C LYS A 54 -12.58 24.18 -22.59
N ARG A 55 -12.71 22.98 -23.18
CA ARG A 55 -13.31 21.81 -22.51
C ARG A 55 -12.44 21.31 -21.36
N LEU A 56 -11.11 21.40 -21.48
CA LEU A 56 -10.18 21.15 -20.37
C LEU A 56 -10.28 22.24 -19.30
N ARG A 57 -10.57 23.51 -19.68
CA ARG A 57 -10.86 24.61 -18.74
C ARG A 57 -12.23 24.46 -18.09
N ASP A 58 -13.25 24.03 -18.83
CA ASP A 58 -14.62 23.83 -18.34
C ASP A 58 -14.76 22.54 -17.49
N GLN A 59 -13.80 21.61 -17.60
CA GLN A 59 -13.62 20.43 -16.74
C GLN A 59 -12.41 20.60 -15.81
N ASP A 60 -12.19 21.81 -15.32
CA ASP A 60 -11.10 22.09 -14.39
C ASP A 60 -11.46 21.52 -13.02
N TYR A 61 -11.37 20.17 -12.90
CA TYR A 61 -11.58 19.46 -11.66
C TYR A 61 -10.65 20.06 -10.60
N ARG A 62 -11.21 20.57 -9.53
CA ARG A 62 -10.45 20.85 -8.33
C ARG A 62 -9.95 19.55 -7.72
N LEU A 63 -8.84 19.58 -7.05
CA LEU A 63 -8.24 18.39 -6.45
C LEU A 63 -9.22 17.63 -5.54
N LYS A 64 -10.06 18.36 -4.77
CA LYS A 64 -11.11 17.74 -3.93
C LYS A 64 -12.15 17.00 -4.76
N ASP A 65 -12.68 17.60 -5.83
CA ASP A 65 -13.73 17.01 -6.66
C ASP A 65 -13.20 15.74 -7.37
N ALA A 66 -11.93 15.79 -7.82
CA ALA A 66 -11.26 14.64 -8.41
C ALA A 66 -11.03 13.51 -7.37
N PHE A 67 -10.64 13.84 -6.14
CA PHE A 67 -10.51 12.84 -5.09
C PHE A 67 -11.86 12.31 -4.60
N ASP A 68 -12.91 13.11 -4.57
CA ASP A 68 -14.26 12.63 -4.23
C ASP A 68 -14.71 11.59 -5.25
N ARG A 69 -14.52 11.86 -6.54
CA ARG A 69 -14.76 10.88 -7.61
C ARG A 69 -13.89 9.63 -7.45
N TYR A 70 -12.61 9.79 -7.16
CA TYR A 70 -11.68 8.69 -6.91
C TYR A 70 -12.10 7.81 -5.73
N ILE A 71 -12.64 8.42 -4.66
CA ILE A 71 -13.13 7.69 -3.47
C ILE A 71 -14.33 6.80 -3.85
N VAL A 72 -15.20 7.28 -4.73
CA VAL A 72 -16.40 6.53 -5.16
C VAL A 72 -16.06 5.44 -6.18
N GLU A 73 -15.23 5.74 -7.17
CA GLU A 73 -14.99 4.84 -8.30
C GLU A 73 -13.84 3.85 -8.06
N ILE A 74 -12.77 4.28 -7.39
CA ILE A 74 -11.50 3.52 -7.33
C ILE A 74 -11.26 2.86 -5.97
N LEU A 75 -11.59 3.55 -4.86
CA LEU A 75 -11.31 3.00 -3.53
C LEU A 75 -12.07 1.70 -3.21
N PRO A 76 -13.32 1.47 -3.64
CA PRO A 76 -14.04 0.22 -3.33
C PRO A 76 -13.31 -1.04 -3.80
N GLY A 77 -12.49 -0.95 -4.87
CA GLY A 77 -11.66 -2.05 -5.35
C GLY A 77 -10.45 -2.39 -4.46
N LYS A 78 -10.17 -1.61 -3.41
CA LYS A 78 -9.05 -1.84 -2.49
C LYS A 78 -9.51 -2.55 -1.22
N LYS A 79 -8.56 -3.20 -0.50
CA LYS A 79 -8.84 -3.82 0.82
C LYS A 79 -9.37 -2.75 1.81
N PRO A 80 -10.35 -3.06 2.69
CA PRO A 80 -10.98 -2.09 3.60
C PRO A 80 -10.00 -1.26 4.43
N THR A 81 -8.96 -1.91 4.98
CA THR A 81 -7.91 -1.22 5.76
C THR A 81 -7.09 -0.23 4.93
N THR A 82 -6.95 -0.50 3.63
CA THR A 82 -6.29 0.42 2.69
C THR A 82 -7.20 1.60 2.38
N GLN A 83 -8.50 1.37 2.20
CA GLN A 83 -9.48 2.44 1.96
C GLN A 83 -9.45 3.48 3.07
N GLU A 84 -9.52 3.07 4.34
CA GLU A 84 -9.53 4.00 5.47
C GLU A 84 -8.22 4.80 5.60
N ARG A 85 -7.08 4.13 5.39
CA ARG A 85 -5.78 4.82 5.38
C ARG A 85 -5.68 5.83 4.24
N ASP A 86 -6.11 5.45 3.04
CA ASP A 86 -6.06 6.30 1.84
C ASP A 86 -7.00 7.48 2.00
N LYS A 87 -8.23 7.29 2.50
CA LYS A 87 -9.16 8.38 2.85
C LYS A 87 -8.54 9.39 3.82
N GLY A 88 -7.82 8.92 4.85
CA GLY A 88 -7.12 9.78 5.80
C GLY A 88 -6.05 10.67 5.14
N SER A 89 -5.28 10.11 4.22
CA SER A 89 -4.26 10.85 3.46
C SER A 89 -4.87 11.83 2.47
N ILE A 90 -5.90 11.40 1.73
CA ILE A 90 -6.64 12.20 0.77
C ILE A 90 -7.30 13.40 1.47
N ARG A 91 -7.94 13.18 2.63
CA ARG A 91 -8.57 14.27 3.41
C ARG A 91 -7.57 15.36 3.79
N ARG A 92 -6.34 15.00 4.15
CA ARG A 92 -5.29 15.99 4.45
C ARG A 92 -4.86 16.75 3.20
N LEU A 93 -4.67 16.05 2.08
CA LEU A 93 -4.37 16.70 0.80
C LEU A 93 -5.46 17.69 0.39
N CYS A 94 -6.72 17.29 0.49
CA CYS A 94 -7.86 18.13 0.13
C CYS A 94 -8.03 19.32 1.08
N ARG A 95 -7.72 19.17 2.38
CA ARG A 95 -7.78 20.29 3.33
C ARG A 95 -6.83 21.42 2.93
N ASP A 96 -5.64 21.09 2.50
CA ASP A 96 -4.59 22.08 2.24
C ASP A 96 -4.59 22.57 0.79
N TYR A 97 -5.02 21.73 -0.18
CA TYR A 97 -4.93 22.01 -1.62
C TYR A 97 -6.18 21.64 -2.41
N GLY A 98 -7.28 21.32 -1.75
CA GLY A 98 -8.50 20.82 -2.39
C GLY A 98 -9.11 21.74 -3.43
N ASP A 99 -8.97 23.04 -3.25
CA ASP A 99 -9.51 24.04 -4.16
C ASP A 99 -8.61 24.37 -5.36
N VAL A 100 -7.40 23.81 -5.41
CA VAL A 100 -6.49 23.99 -6.54
C VAL A 100 -6.94 23.09 -7.70
N ALA A 101 -7.03 23.67 -8.90
CA ALA A 101 -7.34 22.93 -10.11
C ALA A 101 -6.23 21.94 -10.46
N LEU A 102 -6.58 20.74 -10.96
CA LEU A 102 -5.59 19.73 -11.34
C LEU A 102 -4.58 20.26 -12.36
N THR A 103 -5.04 21.08 -13.33
CA THR A 103 -4.20 21.66 -14.36
C THR A 103 -3.20 22.71 -13.82
N LYS A 104 -3.45 23.23 -12.62
CA LYS A 104 -2.58 24.21 -11.95
C LYS A 104 -1.54 23.58 -11.02
N ILE A 105 -1.65 22.29 -10.75
CA ILE A 105 -0.62 21.55 -10.00
C ILE A 105 0.43 21.05 -10.99
N ASP A 106 1.34 21.91 -11.36
CA ASP A 106 2.51 21.57 -12.19
C ASP A 106 3.70 21.13 -11.34
N GLY A 107 4.85 20.86 -11.97
CA GLY A 107 6.07 20.45 -11.28
C GLY A 107 6.61 21.52 -10.31
N GLN A 108 6.46 22.81 -10.64
CA GLN A 108 6.92 23.92 -9.78
C GLN A 108 6.02 24.04 -8.53
N THR A 109 4.70 24.03 -8.72
CA THR A 109 3.71 24.05 -7.66
C THR A 109 3.89 22.85 -6.74
N LEU A 110 4.02 21.65 -7.28
CA LEU A 110 4.21 20.43 -6.48
C LEU A 110 5.55 20.46 -5.73
N SER A 111 6.60 21.00 -6.31
CA SER A 111 7.88 21.19 -5.61
C SER A 111 7.75 22.15 -4.43
N ALA A 112 6.94 23.21 -4.54
CA ALA A 112 6.64 24.11 -3.43
C ALA A 112 5.84 23.39 -2.33
N MET A 113 4.83 22.60 -2.70
CA MET A 113 4.06 21.77 -1.76
C MET A 113 4.97 20.78 -1.01
N ILE A 114 5.89 20.12 -1.71
CA ILE A 114 6.86 19.19 -1.09
C ILE A 114 7.72 19.92 -0.06
N ARG A 115 8.27 21.11 -0.37
CA ARG A 115 9.05 21.91 0.57
C ARG A 115 8.24 22.27 1.83
N GLN A 116 6.99 22.67 1.65
CA GLN A 116 6.10 22.96 2.76
C GLN A 116 5.84 21.70 3.61
N TRP A 117 5.56 20.55 3.00
CA TRP A 117 5.35 19.30 3.73
C TRP A 117 6.59 18.83 4.49
N GLN A 118 7.78 19.09 3.97
CA GLN A 118 9.05 18.73 4.63
C GLN A 118 9.24 19.40 5.99
N THR A 119 8.54 20.51 6.26
CA THR A 119 8.60 21.19 7.57
C THR A 119 7.85 20.44 8.68
N THR A 120 6.86 19.61 8.33
CA THR A 120 5.95 18.97 9.29
C THR A 120 5.78 17.47 9.10
N LEU A 121 6.13 16.93 7.93
CA LEU A 121 5.90 15.54 7.58
C LEU A 121 7.19 14.77 7.34
N SER A 122 7.15 13.47 7.66
CA SER A 122 8.24 12.56 7.32
C SER A 122 8.32 12.32 5.79
N ALA A 123 9.50 11.98 5.30
CA ALA A 123 9.72 11.60 3.90
C ALA A 123 8.77 10.47 3.44
N ASN A 124 8.47 9.50 4.31
CA ASN A 124 7.52 8.42 4.04
C ASN A 124 6.10 8.95 3.80
N SER A 125 5.63 9.89 4.63
CA SER A 125 4.30 10.50 4.51
C SER A 125 4.19 11.31 3.22
N ILE A 126 5.23 12.08 2.88
CA ILE A 126 5.27 12.85 1.63
C ILE A 126 5.23 11.91 0.42
N ARG A 127 6.01 10.83 0.42
CA ARG A 127 5.98 9.84 -0.67
C ARG A 127 4.62 9.16 -0.81
N LEU A 128 3.89 8.95 0.28
CA LEU A 128 2.53 8.44 0.25
C LEU A 128 1.57 9.44 -0.42
N TYR A 129 1.68 10.73 -0.09
CA TYR A 129 0.88 11.78 -0.75
C TYR A 129 1.18 11.87 -2.24
N LEU A 130 2.46 11.83 -2.61
CA LEU A 130 2.86 11.79 -4.01
C LEU A 130 2.34 10.55 -4.74
N ALA A 131 2.28 9.40 -4.06
CA ALA A 131 1.69 8.18 -4.64
C ALA A 131 0.19 8.34 -4.90
N HIS A 132 -0.57 8.95 -3.97
CA HIS A 132 -1.99 9.23 -4.18
C HIS A 132 -2.22 10.21 -5.33
N LEU A 133 -1.46 11.31 -5.37
CA LEU A 133 -1.52 12.27 -6.48
C LEU A 133 -1.20 11.60 -7.81
N SER A 134 -0.07 10.89 -7.89
CA SER A 134 0.31 10.21 -9.13
C SER A 134 -0.74 9.22 -9.61
N HIS A 135 -1.34 8.46 -8.69
CA HIS A 135 -2.40 7.52 -9.06
C HIS A 135 -3.66 8.24 -9.54
N LEU A 136 -4.08 9.32 -8.87
CA LEU A 136 -5.21 10.17 -9.28
C LEU A 136 -5.01 10.70 -10.71
N TYR A 137 -3.84 11.33 -11.00
CA TYR A 137 -3.54 11.87 -12.33
C TYR A 137 -3.52 10.79 -13.41
N ASN A 138 -3.00 9.60 -13.09
CA ASN A 138 -3.00 8.48 -14.03
C ASN A 138 -4.40 7.95 -14.32
N ILE A 139 -5.29 7.88 -13.32
CA ILE A 139 -6.70 7.52 -13.49
C ILE A 139 -7.42 8.61 -14.31
N ALA A 140 -7.24 9.87 -13.94
CA ALA A 140 -7.87 10.98 -14.66
C ALA A 140 -7.50 10.97 -16.16
N ARG A 141 -6.24 10.69 -16.47
CA ARG A 141 -5.74 10.58 -17.84
C ARG A 141 -6.30 9.36 -18.58
N LYS A 142 -6.31 8.19 -17.93
CA LYS A 142 -6.64 6.92 -18.59
C LYS A 142 -8.13 6.64 -18.64
N GLU A 143 -8.87 7.00 -17.59
CA GLU A 143 -10.26 6.57 -17.40
C GLU A 143 -11.26 7.72 -17.47
N TRP A 144 -10.82 8.96 -17.14
CA TRP A 144 -11.73 10.11 -17.12
C TRP A 144 -11.63 10.99 -18.39
N GLY A 145 -10.86 10.55 -19.39
CA GLY A 145 -10.73 11.24 -20.67
C GLY A 145 -9.86 12.50 -20.65
N MET A 146 -9.09 12.74 -19.58
CA MET A 146 -8.19 13.89 -19.45
C MET A 146 -6.81 13.55 -20.06
N VAL A 147 -6.78 13.16 -21.33
CA VAL A 147 -5.59 12.57 -22.00
C VAL A 147 -4.36 13.48 -21.98
N ASP A 148 -4.55 14.81 -22.00
CA ASP A 148 -3.47 15.80 -22.01
C ASP A 148 -3.02 16.23 -20.61
N LEU A 149 -3.63 15.66 -19.54
CA LEU A 149 -3.27 16.00 -18.17
C LEU A 149 -1.89 15.44 -17.83
N ILE A 150 -0.94 16.34 -17.58
CA ILE A 150 0.42 15.96 -17.20
C ILE A 150 0.45 15.56 -15.72
N ASN A 151 1.04 14.40 -15.41
CA ASN A 151 1.25 13.98 -14.03
C ASN A 151 2.44 14.74 -13.40
N PRO A 152 2.20 15.71 -12.49
CA PRO A 152 3.25 16.55 -11.97
C PRO A 152 4.25 15.77 -11.08
N VAL A 153 3.87 14.59 -10.59
CA VAL A 153 4.73 13.74 -9.74
C VAL A 153 5.89 13.14 -10.54
N GLU A 154 5.75 13.04 -11.86
CA GLU A 154 6.81 12.57 -12.75
C GLU A 154 7.90 13.65 -12.95
N LEU A 155 7.57 14.92 -12.70
CA LEU A 155 8.44 16.08 -12.91
C LEU A 155 9.22 16.50 -11.65
N VAL A 156 8.98 15.87 -10.51
CA VAL A 156 9.58 16.28 -9.23
C VAL A 156 10.47 15.21 -8.61
N ARG A 157 11.48 15.65 -7.86
CA ARG A 157 12.31 14.75 -7.06
C ARG A 157 11.57 14.35 -5.78
N LYS A 158 11.41 13.03 -5.59
CA LYS A 158 10.81 12.49 -4.36
C LYS A 158 11.82 12.56 -3.21
N PRO A 159 11.41 12.92 -1.98
CA PRO A 159 12.29 12.93 -0.82
C PRO A 159 12.99 11.58 -0.63
N LYS A 160 14.28 11.62 -0.28
CA LYS A 160 15.03 10.40 0.07
C LYS A 160 14.44 9.78 1.34
N LEU A 161 14.24 8.48 1.33
CA LEU A 161 13.83 7.77 2.53
C LEU A 161 15.01 7.64 3.49
N PRO A 162 14.78 7.74 4.80
CA PRO A 162 15.81 7.41 5.78
C PRO A 162 16.18 5.92 5.65
N GLN A 163 17.36 5.58 6.12
CA GLN A 163 17.76 4.19 6.25
C GLN A 163 16.72 3.43 7.09
N GLY A 164 16.45 2.18 6.72
CA GLY A 164 15.53 1.34 7.47
C GLY A 164 16.01 1.17 8.92
N ARG A 165 15.05 0.97 9.83
CA ARG A 165 15.35 0.72 11.24
C ARG A 165 16.08 -0.62 11.40
N ASP A 166 17.09 -0.64 12.26
CA ASP A 166 17.90 -1.82 12.62
C ASP A 166 17.90 -2.08 14.14
N ARG A 167 16.95 -1.46 14.87
CA ARG A 167 16.79 -1.60 16.33
C ARG A 167 16.49 -3.04 16.70
N ARG A 168 17.35 -3.60 17.55
CA ARG A 168 17.27 -4.95 18.11
C ARG A 168 17.11 -4.90 19.63
N LEU A 169 16.76 -6.01 20.27
CA LEU A 169 16.80 -6.15 21.72
C LEU A 169 18.26 -6.18 22.18
N ILE A 170 18.57 -5.44 23.24
CA ILE A 170 19.94 -5.28 23.77
C ILE A 170 19.97 -5.72 25.24
N GLY A 171 20.95 -6.55 25.58
CA GLY A 171 21.16 -6.99 26.96
C GLY A 171 19.93 -7.68 27.57
N ASP A 172 19.41 -7.14 28.65
CA ASP A 172 18.27 -7.65 29.42
C ASP A 172 16.89 -7.11 28.91
N GLU A 173 16.86 -6.37 27.83
CA GLU A 173 15.62 -5.75 27.35
C GLU A 173 14.49 -6.75 27.08
N GLU A 174 14.82 -7.95 26.60
CA GLU A 174 13.80 -8.99 26.36
C GLU A 174 13.14 -9.43 27.68
N GLU A 175 13.95 -9.70 28.69
CA GLU A 175 13.45 -10.13 30.01
C GLU A 175 12.58 -9.05 30.66
N ARG A 176 13.06 -7.80 30.69
CA ARG A 176 12.30 -6.65 31.20
C ARG A 176 11.00 -6.42 30.45
N LEU A 177 11.03 -6.55 29.10
CA LEU A 177 9.85 -6.42 28.26
C LEU A 177 8.80 -7.49 28.58
N LEU A 178 9.22 -8.75 28.63
CA LEU A 178 8.33 -9.88 28.91
C LEU A 178 7.75 -9.79 30.33
N SER A 179 8.56 -9.42 31.32
CA SER A 179 8.10 -9.18 32.68
C SER A 179 7.05 -8.06 32.72
N ALA A 180 7.30 -6.93 32.09
CA ALA A 180 6.37 -5.82 32.04
C ALA A 180 5.06 -6.18 31.29
N CYS A 181 5.15 -6.95 30.22
CA CYS A 181 3.98 -7.45 29.48
C CYS A 181 3.16 -8.41 30.35
N ALA A 182 3.80 -9.39 31.01
CA ALA A 182 3.14 -10.38 31.84
C ALA A 182 2.43 -9.74 33.05
N ALA A 183 3.05 -8.73 33.66
CA ALA A 183 2.46 -7.98 34.77
C ALA A 183 1.23 -7.15 34.37
N MET A 184 1.08 -6.82 33.09
CA MET A 184 -0.10 -6.14 32.57
C MET A 184 -1.17 -7.13 32.10
N ASN A 185 -0.77 -8.09 31.30
CA ASN A 185 -1.62 -9.15 30.77
C ASN A 185 -0.71 -10.30 30.27
N PRO A 186 -0.81 -11.52 30.82
CA PRO A 186 -0.03 -12.66 30.37
C PRO A 186 -0.18 -12.96 28.85
N GLU A 187 -1.35 -12.69 28.28
CA GLU A 187 -1.57 -12.84 26.82
C GLU A 187 -0.63 -11.93 26.01
N LEU A 188 -0.36 -10.70 26.49
CA LEU A 188 0.55 -9.77 25.81
C LEU A 188 1.98 -10.30 25.79
N ALA A 189 2.43 -10.91 26.90
CA ALA A 189 3.75 -11.53 26.96
C ALA A 189 3.87 -12.68 25.95
N ASP A 190 2.85 -13.54 25.83
CA ASP A 190 2.85 -14.64 24.88
C ASP A 190 2.81 -14.15 23.43
N ILE A 191 2.08 -13.07 23.13
CA ILE A 191 2.11 -12.41 21.81
C ILE A 191 3.54 -11.91 21.46
N VAL A 192 4.24 -11.33 22.43
CA VAL A 192 5.63 -10.88 22.25
C VAL A 192 6.57 -12.06 22.00
N ILE A 193 6.42 -13.16 22.75
CA ILE A 193 7.19 -14.39 22.54
C ILE A 193 6.98 -14.91 21.11
N ILE A 194 5.73 -15.04 20.68
CA ILE A 194 5.41 -15.46 19.29
C ILE A 194 6.09 -14.55 18.26
N ALA A 195 6.09 -13.23 18.48
CA ALA A 195 6.73 -12.30 17.56
C ALA A 195 8.24 -12.51 17.44
N ILE A 196 8.92 -12.74 18.57
CA ILE A 196 10.39 -12.96 18.65
C ILE A 196 10.78 -14.33 18.10
N GLU A 197 9.95 -15.36 18.30
CA GLU A 197 10.29 -16.73 17.92
C GLU A 197 9.92 -17.09 16.47
N THR A 198 8.92 -16.44 15.88
CA THR A 198 8.38 -16.86 14.58
C THR A 198 8.60 -15.85 13.45
N ALA A 199 9.03 -14.65 13.75
CA ALA A 199 9.10 -13.51 12.80
C ALA A 199 7.76 -13.21 12.10
N MET A 200 6.61 -13.62 12.64
CA MET A 200 5.29 -13.31 12.10
C MET A 200 5.00 -11.80 12.17
N ARG A 201 4.20 -11.31 11.24
CA ARG A 201 3.73 -9.91 11.30
C ARG A 201 2.66 -9.75 12.38
N GLN A 202 2.55 -8.56 12.98
CA GLN A 202 1.53 -8.26 13.99
C GLN A 202 0.13 -8.72 13.57
N GLY A 203 -0.26 -8.43 12.32
CA GLY A 203 -1.57 -8.81 11.82
C GLY A 203 -1.74 -10.33 11.63
N GLU A 204 -0.67 -11.05 11.32
CA GLU A 204 -0.67 -12.51 11.22
C GLU A 204 -0.81 -13.14 12.60
N ILE A 205 -0.09 -12.62 13.60
CA ILE A 205 -0.20 -13.07 14.99
C ILE A 205 -1.63 -12.84 15.49
N LEU A 206 -2.14 -11.62 15.44
CA LEU A 206 -3.46 -11.28 15.97
C LEU A 206 -4.63 -11.91 15.21
N GLY A 207 -4.42 -12.27 13.95
CA GLY A 207 -5.39 -12.99 13.14
C GLY A 207 -5.32 -14.50 13.23
N LEU A 208 -4.44 -15.04 14.11
CA LEU A 208 -4.25 -16.49 14.23
C LEU A 208 -5.48 -17.17 14.78
N GLU A 209 -5.84 -18.30 14.15
CA GLU A 209 -6.94 -19.19 14.56
C GLU A 209 -6.39 -20.55 14.97
N TRP A 210 -7.04 -21.20 15.95
CA TRP A 210 -6.61 -22.51 16.45
C TRP A 210 -6.54 -23.59 15.38
N ARG A 211 -7.43 -23.56 14.38
CA ARG A 211 -7.43 -24.51 13.25
C ARG A 211 -6.17 -24.45 12.38
N HIS A 212 -5.38 -23.37 12.50
CA HIS A 212 -4.14 -23.18 11.75
C HIS A 212 -2.90 -23.59 12.55
N VAL A 213 -3.05 -24.00 13.82
CA VAL A 213 -1.95 -24.48 14.66
C VAL A 213 -1.84 -26.00 14.48
N HIS A 214 -0.76 -26.43 13.85
CA HIS A 214 -0.47 -27.85 13.59
C HIS A 214 0.55 -28.34 14.64
N TRP A 215 0.03 -28.88 15.74
CA TRP A 215 0.85 -29.29 16.89
C TRP A 215 1.84 -30.41 16.56
N LEU A 216 1.43 -31.40 15.75
CA LEU A 216 2.27 -32.54 15.37
C LEU A 216 3.45 -32.14 14.47
N ASP A 217 3.24 -31.12 13.62
CA ASP A 217 4.25 -30.65 12.66
C ASP A 217 5.02 -29.46 13.22
N HIS A 218 4.74 -29.00 14.45
CA HIS A 218 5.33 -27.81 15.06
C HIS A 218 5.26 -26.57 14.16
N THR A 219 4.13 -26.32 13.52
CA THR A 219 3.96 -25.22 12.56
C THR A 219 2.63 -24.49 12.74
N VAL A 220 2.61 -23.26 12.23
CA VAL A 220 1.39 -22.48 12.03
C VAL A 220 1.21 -22.21 10.55
N TYR A 221 0.03 -22.55 10.03
CA TYR A 221 -0.35 -22.20 8.67
C TYR A 221 -0.90 -20.76 8.61
N LEU A 222 -0.38 -19.96 7.71
CA LEU A 222 -0.78 -18.58 7.47
C LEU A 222 -1.44 -18.47 6.09
N PRO A 223 -2.78 -18.56 5.99
CA PRO A 223 -3.50 -18.71 4.73
C PRO A 223 -3.50 -17.44 3.87
N ASP A 224 -3.61 -16.27 4.49
CA ASP A 224 -3.60 -14.98 3.79
C ASP A 224 -2.57 -14.07 4.43
N THR A 225 -1.51 -13.80 3.68
CA THR A 225 -0.53 -12.80 4.08
C THR A 225 -0.84 -11.48 3.37
N LYS A 226 -0.42 -10.36 3.94
CA LYS A 226 -0.51 -9.04 3.31
C LYS A 226 -0.01 -9.03 1.86
N ASN A 227 0.81 -10.01 1.51
CA ASN A 227 1.46 -10.16 0.21
C ASN A 227 0.81 -11.23 -0.69
N GLY A 228 -0.28 -11.88 -0.24
CA GLY A 228 -1.05 -12.82 -1.06
C GLY A 228 -0.44 -14.22 -1.25
N THR A 229 0.58 -14.61 -0.47
CA THR A 229 1.15 -15.97 -0.48
C THR A 229 0.98 -16.62 0.88
N ALA A 230 0.31 -17.78 0.91
CA ALA A 230 0.24 -18.64 2.10
C ALA A 230 1.65 -19.15 2.45
N ARG A 231 1.91 -19.38 3.74
CA ARG A 231 3.14 -20.01 4.20
C ARG A 231 2.98 -20.70 5.53
N LEU A 232 3.93 -21.56 5.86
CA LEU A 232 4.10 -22.14 7.18
C LEU A 232 5.10 -21.29 7.99
N ALA A 233 4.80 -21.07 9.26
CA ALA A 233 5.71 -20.51 10.24
C ALA A 233 6.08 -21.64 11.24
N PRO A 234 7.35 -22.04 11.34
CA PRO A 234 7.76 -23.05 12.31
C PRO A 234 7.67 -22.48 13.73
N LEU A 235 7.33 -23.34 14.68
CA LEU A 235 7.27 -23.01 16.10
C LEU A 235 8.51 -23.56 16.82
N SER A 236 9.15 -22.72 17.60
CA SER A 236 10.11 -23.18 18.62
C SER A 236 9.34 -23.73 19.83
N GLU A 237 10.01 -24.52 20.68
CA GLU A 237 9.43 -25.00 21.94
C GLU A 237 8.85 -23.86 22.79
N ARG A 238 9.54 -22.72 22.80
CA ARG A 238 9.10 -21.51 23.49
C ARG A 238 7.83 -20.90 22.90
N ALA A 239 7.71 -20.91 21.58
CA ALA A 239 6.50 -20.45 20.87
C ALA A 239 5.33 -21.41 21.12
N GLU A 240 5.56 -22.72 21.09
CA GLU A 240 4.53 -23.71 21.44
C GLU A 240 4.05 -23.57 22.86
N ALA A 241 4.96 -23.43 23.83
CA ALA A 241 4.59 -23.23 25.22
C ALA A 241 3.74 -21.96 25.41
N ALA A 242 4.01 -20.88 24.64
CA ALA A 242 3.18 -19.67 24.66
C ALA A 242 1.76 -19.94 24.11
N LEU A 243 1.62 -20.69 23.04
CA LEU A 243 0.32 -21.09 22.48
C LEU A 243 -0.44 -22.04 23.42
N GLN A 244 0.25 -22.99 24.05
CA GLN A 244 -0.35 -23.90 25.05
C GLN A 244 -0.89 -23.16 26.27
N ARG A 245 -0.13 -22.19 26.82
CA ARG A 245 -0.61 -21.30 27.89
C ARG A 245 -1.86 -20.53 27.49
N GLN A 246 -1.90 -20.06 26.25
CA GLN A 246 -3.07 -19.35 25.73
C GLN A 246 -4.27 -20.28 25.56
N GLN A 247 -4.07 -21.52 25.12
CA GLN A 247 -5.11 -22.52 25.01
C GLN A 247 -5.71 -22.86 26.38
N GLN A 248 -4.86 -23.02 27.41
CA GLN A 248 -5.32 -23.26 28.78
C GLN A 248 -6.15 -22.09 29.33
N ARG A 249 -5.77 -20.84 29.03
CA ARG A 249 -6.55 -19.64 29.39
C ARG A 249 -7.89 -19.58 28.62
N ALA A 250 -7.92 -20.08 27.40
CA ALA A 250 -9.12 -20.09 26.57
C ALA A 250 -10.15 -21.11 27.04
N THR A 251 -9.69 -22.28 27.57
CA THR A 251 -10.53 -23.36 28.09
C THR A 251 -10.92 -23.18 29.55
N GLY A 252 -10.34 -22.19 30.25
CA GLY A 252 -10.62 -21.91 31.67
C GLY A 252 -12.07 -21.51 31.94
N LYS A 253 -12.54 -21.81 33.19
CA LYS A 253 -13.94 -21.76 33.66
C LYS A 253 -14.69 -20.43 33.52
N ASP A 254 -14.08 -19.38 33.07
CA ASP A 254 -14.69 -18.04 33.04
C ASP A 254 -15.53 -17.73 31.82
N GLY A 255 -15.73 -18.69 30.90
CA GLY A 255 -16.78 -18.70 29.87
C GLY A 255 -17.03 -17.37 29.10
N LYS A 256 -16.34 -16.28 29.46
CA LYS A 256 -16.52 -14.99 28.86
C LYS A 256 -15.73 -14.88 27.54
N GLY A 257 -16.36 -15.40 26.50
CA GLY A 257 -16.33 -14.80 25.20
C GLY A 257 -14.99 -14.70 24.48
N LEU A 258 -14.19 -15.77 24.40
CA LEU A 258 -13.30 -15.93 23.26
C LEU A 258 -14.15 -16.24 22.03
N HIS A 259 -13.85 -15.58 20.91
CA HIS A 259 -14.29 -16.10 19.62
C HIS A 259 -13.67 -17.52 19.52
N PRO A 260 -14.47 -18.61 19.46
CA PRO A 260 -13.95 -19.96 19.62
C PRO A 260 -12.88 -20.35 18.59
N ALA A 261 -12.76 -19.58 17.52
CA ALA A 261 -11.76 -19.79 16.48
C ALA A 261 -10.45 -19.04 16.70
N ARG A 262 -10.43 -17.88 17.38
CA ARG A 262 -9.24 -17.03 17.50
C ARG A 262 -8.35 -17.41 18.68
N VAL A 263 -7.03 -17.34 18.45
CA VAL A 263 -6.03 -17.56 19.51
C VAL A 263 -5.98 -16.40 20.48
N TRP A 264 -6.03 -15.16 20.01
CA TRP A 264 -5.82 -13.95 20.79
C TRP A 264 -7.09 -13.09 20.91
N ARG A 265 -7.26 -12.44 22.06
CA ARG A 265 -8.34 -11.49 22.35
C ARG A 265 -8.03 -10.07 21.88
N TYR A 266 -6.76 -9.75 21.75
CA TYR A 266 -6.33 -8.40 21.42
C TYR A 266 -6.80 -7.95 20.03
N THR A 267 -7.31 -6.71 19.98
CA THR A 267 -7.40 -5.94 18.75
C THR A 267 -6.04 -5.32 18.43
N SER A 268 -5.82 -4.93 17.16
CA SER A 268 -4.56 -4.29 16.75
C SER A 268 -4.22 -3.03 17.57
N ASP A 269 -5.22 -2.18 17.80
CA ASP A 269 -5.03 -0.92 18.53
C ASP A 269 -4.88 -1.16 20.04
N GLY A 270 -5.66 -2.09 20.61
CA GLY A 270 -5.54 -2.48 22.00
C GLY A 270 -4.16 -3.07 22.33
N MET A 271 -3.65 -3.93 21.45
CA MET A 271 -2.31 -4.48 21.59
C MET A 271 -1.23 -3.41 21.51
N ARG A 272 -1.32 -2.49 20.53
CA ARG A 272 -0.36 -1.37 20.40
C ARG A 272 -0.34 -0.49 21.65
N ALA A 273 -1.52 -0.14 22.17
CA ALA A 273 -1.62 0.68 23.38
C ALA A 273 -1.02 -0.03 24.60
N SER A 274 -1.32 -1.33 24.77
CA SER A 274 -0.77 -2.15 25.86
C SER A 274 0.74 -2.33 25.73
N TYR A 275 1.23 -2.62 24.53
CA TYR A 275 2.67 -2.74 24.26
C TYR A 275 3.42 -1.44 24.54
N ALA A 276 2.89 -0.28 24.13
CA ALA A 276 3.50 1.01 24.43
C ALA A 276 3.60 1.29 25.93
N LYS A 277 2.58 0.90 26.72
CA LYS A 277 2.61 0.99 28.19
C LYS A 277 3.65 0.04 28.81
N ALA A 278 3.73 -1.20 28.31
CA ALA A 278 4.74 -2.18 28.76
C ALA A 278 6.16 -1.69 28.48
N MET A 279 6.41 -1.15 27.29
CA MET A 279 7.69 -0.54 26.90
C MET A 279 8.11 0.57 27.88
N LYS A 280 7.17 1.49 28.20
CA LYS A 280 7.42 2.56 29.17
C LYS A 280 7.74 1.99 30.55
N LYS A 281 7.00 0.97 31.02
CA LYS A 281 7.23 0.30 32.32
C LYS A 281 8.57 -0.42 32.35
N ALA A 282 8.99 -1.03 31.24
CA ALA A 282 10.28 -1.71 31.10
C ALA A 282 11.47 -0.75 30.93
N GLY A 283 11.25 0.56 30.78
CA GLY A 283 12.31 1.54 30.53
C GLY A 283 13.00 1.35 29.16
N ILE A 284 12.26 0.83 28.15
CA ILE A 284 12.79 0.55 26.82
C ILE A 284 12.34 1.64 25.85
N ALA A 285 13.28 2.29 25.20
CA ALA A 285 12.99 3.35 24.22
C ALA A 285 13.32 2.92 22.77
N GLY A 286 12.59 3.51 21.84
CA GLY A 286 12.91 3.36 20.41
C GLY A 286 12.61 2.00 19.80
N LEU A 287 12.11 1.00 20.53
CA LEU A 287 11.72 -0.31 20.00
C LEU A 287 10.24 -0.31 19.63
N THR A 288 9.89 -0.79 18.46
CA THR A 288 8.49 -1.00 18.04
C THR A 288 8.16 -2.49 18.01
N PHE A 289 6.86 -2.84 18.01
CA PHE A 289 6.46 -4.25 17.89
C PHE A 289 6.98 -4.89 16.58
N HIS A 290 7.11 -4.11 15.51
CA HIS A 290 7.65 -4.63 14.25
C HIS A 290 9.15 -4.93 14.32
N ASP A 291 9.89 -4.26 15.21
CA ASP A 291 11.32 -4.53 15.42
C ASP A 291 11.56 -5.92 16.03
N LEU A 292 10.54 -6.52 16.72
CA LEU A 292 10.60 -7.91 17.20
C LEU A 292 10.68 -8.92 16.05
N ARG A 293 10.03 -8.63 14.93
CA ARG A 293 10.19 -9.43 13.71
C ARG A 293 11.58 -9.26 13.10
N HIS A 294 12.16 -8.06 13.18
CA HIS A 294 13.55 -7.85 12.76
C HIS A 294 14.48 -8.64 13.66
N GLU A 295 14.25 -8.63 14.97
CA GLU A 295 14.97 -9.44 15.96
C GLU A 295 14.94 -10.93 15.62
N ALA A 296 13.75 -11.50 15.43
CA ALA A 296 13.56 -12.90 15.06
C ALA A 296 14.30 -13.27 13.77
N THR A 297 14.16 -12.43 12.73
CA THR A 297 14.83 -12.65 11.44
C THR A 297 16.35 -12.64 11.60
N SER A 298 16.90 -11.71 12.39
CA SER A 298 18.35 -11.66 12.68
C SER A 298 18.81 -12.92 13.41
N ARG A 299 18.05 -13.36 14.45
CA ARG A 299 18.36 -14.60 15.20
C ARG A 299 18.38 -15.84 14.30
N PHE A 300 17.47 -15.93 13.33
CA PHE A 300 17.49 -17.04 12.35
C PHE A 300 18.76 -17.03 11.51
N CYS A 301 19.19 -15.86 11.04
CA CYS A 301 20.44 -15.72 10.29
C CYS A 301 21.68 -16.03 11.19
N GLU A 302 21.67 -15.58 12.44
CA GLU A 302 22.75 -15.85 13.42
C GLU A 302 22.86 -17.32 13.80
N LYS A 303 21.75 -18.07 13.75
CA LYS A 303 21.73 -19.54 13.89
C LYS A 303 22.27 -20.28 12.66
N GLY A 304 22.72 -19.57 11.64
CA GLY A 304 23.25 -20.17 10.41
C GLY A 304 22.17 -20.74 9.46
N ILE A 305 20.88 -20.44 9.68
CA ILE A 305 19.81 -20.89 8.78
C ILE A 305 20.02 -20.24 7.39
N PRO A 306 20.02 -21.03 6.30
CA PRO A 306 20.21 -20.48 4.96
C PRO A 306 19.23 -19.35 4.64
N VAL A 307 19.71 -18.27 3.99
CA VAL A 307 18.92 -17.05 3.73
C VAL A 307 17.61 -17.34 3.00
N MET A 308 17.63 -18.29 2.06
CA MET A 308 16.40 -18.70 1.33
C MET A 308 15.37 -19.35 2.27
N THR A 309 15.82 -20.14 3.23
CA THR A 309 14.96 -20.75 4.25
C THR A 309 14.40 -19.68 5.18
N VAL A 310 15.24 -18.73 5.66
CA VAL A 310 14.77 -17.59 6.46
C VAL A 310 13.76 -16.76 5.68
N GLN A 311 13.98 -16.55 4.38
CA GLN A 311 13.04 -15.84 3.51
C GLN A 311 11.69 -16.56 3.41
N ALA A 312 11.69 -17.87 3.27
CA ALA A 312 10.46 -18.70 3.23
C ALA A 312 9.70 -18.61 4.57
N ILE A 313 10.38 -18.78 5.71
CA ILE A 313 9.80 -18.66 7.07
C ILE A 313 9.16 -17.29 7.27
N THR A 314 9.90 -16.22 6.96
CA THR A 314 9.47 -14.86 7.25
C THR A 314 8.49 -14.30 6.20
N GLY A 315 8.47 -14.87 4.99
CA GLY A 315 7.65 -14.39 3.87
C GLY A 315 8.14 -13.03 3.32
N HIS A 316 9.45 -12.82 3.23
CA HIS A 316 10.02 -11.70 2.49
C HIS A 316 10.00 -11.98 0.98
N LYS A 317 9.50 -11.03 0.18
CA LYS A 317 9.33 -11.24 -1.28
C LYS A 317 10.62 -11.24 -2.09
N SER A 318 11.68 -10.64 -1.57
CA SER A 318 12.94 -10.54 -2.29
C SER A 318 14.14 -10.72 -1.37
N THR A 319 15.20 -11.29 -1.91
CA THR A 319 16.51 -11.41 -1.23
C THR A 319 17.11 -10.04 -0.90
N GLN A 320 16.76 -9.01 -1.67
CA GLN A 320 17.15 -7.62 -1.36
C GLN A 320 16.67 -7.17 0.04
N MET A 321 15.50 -7.64 0.47
CA MET A 321 14.99 -7.35 1.81
C MET A 321 15.77 -8.09 2.90
N MET A 322 16.43 -9.20 2.54
CA MET A 322 17.25 -10.01 3.45
C MET A 322 18.65 -9.46 3.63
N LYS A 323 19.18 -8.64 2.71
CA LYS A 323 20.55 -8.09 2.78
C LYS A 323 20.87 -7.41 4.11
N ARG A 324 19.90 -6.80 4.75
CA ARG A 324 20.09 -6.15 6.06
C ARG A 324 20.34 -7.11 7.23
N TYR A 325 20.05 -8.40 7.06
CA TYR A 325 20.23 -9.44 8.06
C TYR A 325 21.45 -10.31 7.78
N THR A 326 22.01 -10.19 6.58
CA THR A 326 23.20 -10.95 6.14
C THR A 326 24.48 -10.16 6.42
N HIS A 327 24.64 -9.58 7.61
CA HIS A 327 25.92 -9.06 8.05
C HIS A 327 26.81 -10.27 8.39
N ILE A 328 27.45 -10.82 7.33
CA ILE A 328 28.42 -11.90 7.48
C ILE A 328 29.62 -11.29 8.20
N SER A 329 29.86 -11.68 9.46
CA SER A 329 31.05 -11.24 10.16
C SER A 329 32.30 -11.75 9.43
N GLY A 330 33.39 -10.99 9.49
CA GLY A 330 34.63 -11.40 8.85
C GLY A 330 35.06 -12.81 9.29
N LYS A 331 34.77 -13.23 10.52
CA LYS A 331 34.99 -14.57 11.03
C LYS A 331 34.24 -15.64 10.24
N VAL A 332 32.94 -15.44 10.02
CA VAL A 332 32.10 -16.38 9.23
C VAL A 332 32.58 -16.48 7.79
N LEU A 333 33.07 -15.38 7.19
CA LEU A 333 33.65 -15.41 5.84
C LEU A 333 34.95 -16.23 5.82
N VAL A 334 35.79 -16.06 6.84
CA VAL A 334 37.05 -16.83 6.98
C VAL A 334 36.74 -18.30 7.19
N ASP A 335 35.83 -18.62 8.12
CA ASP A 335 35.45 -20.01 8.42
C ASP A 335 34.84 -20.71 7.20
N ALA A 336 34.02 -20.00 6.42
CA ALA A 336 33.38 -20.53 5.20
C ALA A 336 34.38 -20.83 4.07
N VAL A 337 35.54 -20.18 4.05
CA VAL A 337 36.61 -20.39 3.01
C VAL A 337 37.68 -21.36 3.47
N ARG A 338 37.93 -21.43 4.77
CA ARG A 338 38.99 -22.32 5.31
C ARG A 338 38.48 -23.72 5.70
N GLY A 339 37.17 -23.99 5.67
CA GLY A 339 36.54 -25.29 5.95
C GLY A 339 36.41 -25.49 7.42
#